data_a27bfae09e2c5dcd95e65ca095028629
#
_entry.id   a27bfae09e2c5dcd95e65ca095028629
#
_cell.length_a   1.000
_cell.length_b   1.000
_cell.length_c   1.000
_cell.angle_alpha   90.00
_cell.angle_beta   90.00
_cell.angle_gamma   90.00
#
_symmetry.space_group_name_H-M   'P 1'
#
loop_
_entity.id
_entity.type
_entity.pdbx_description
1 polymer ?
#
loop_
_entity_poly.entity_id
_entity_poly.type
_entity_poly.pdbx_seq_one_letter_code
_entity_poly.pdbx_strand_id
1 'polypeptide(L)'
;MKVPSAEGYDDATKTVTVADGNASVGNITLNKSAEVATETLSTAAMDVRVKKNFPSVYDYTMKKLDGKIMYGQPKDVRVITINGTDVTLKDSDVTFKKVSATEAQYTLNVKSGDKINAVVTVQIKVVDNTLKLNVTKIVNKADDAKTEAEENPVQTIAFPNQSLISVRSGQDGAQFTGARMSSDTARPGDTNFDITADTTVGNANDYTYGFVSGNGLSAGLWSNSEHDGTTVGNTVAGGARNTRVLTSTQKVGKATSFGLGTAPWYYHRVVTDTKKRTYTVEETDMPKMAVAIAGDENGDGAVNWQDGAIAYRDIMNNPYKSEEVPELVAWRIAMNFGSQAQNPFLTTLDNVKKVALNTDGLGQSVLLKGYGNEGHDSGHPDYGDINTRAGGAADMNTLMEKGTEYGARFGVHVNASEMYPEAKAFSEDMVRRNSSGGLSYGWNWLDQGIGIDGIYDLASGSRVSRFADLSKEVGDNMDFIYL
;
A
#
# COMPACT_ATOMS: atom_id res chain seq x y z
N MET A 1 13.36 -24.94 -29.71
CA MET A 1 14.23 -25.13 -28.55
C MET A 1 14.67 -23.74 -28.05
N LYS A 2 14.45 -23.41 -26.79
CA LYS A 2 14.92 -22.20 -26.17
C LYS A 2 16.12 -22.55 -25.28
N VAL A 3 17.24 -21.87 -25.47
CA VAL A 3 18.43 -22.02 -24.66
C VAL A 3 18.43 -20.86 -23.66
N PRO A 4 18.34 -21.14 -22.36
CA PRO A 4 18.41 -20.08 -21.35
C PRO A 4 19.78 -19.39 -21.41
N SER A 5 19.78 -18.09 -21.21
CA SER A 5 21.01 -17.28 -21.21
C SER A 5 21.98 -17.74 -20.12
N ALA A 6 23.26 -17.71 -20.41
CA ALA A 6 24.28 -17.63 -19.38
C ALA A 6 24.30 -16.19 -18.81
N GLU A 7 24.81 -15.98 -17.61
CA GLU A 7 24.93 -14.64 -17.07
C GLU A 7 25.73 -13.73 -18.02
N GLY A 8 25.15 -12.58 -18.38
CA GLY A 8 25.75 -11.64 -19.34
C GLY A 8 25.55 -12.03 -20.83
N TYR A 9 24.67 -12.95 -21.14
CA TYR A 9 24.32 -13.31 -22.52
C TYR A 9 22.81 -13.32 -22.71
N ASP A 10 22.38 -12.98 -23.91
CA ASP A 10 20.97 -12.98 -24.30
C ASP A 10 20.44 -14.41 -24.50
N ASP A 11 19.14 -14.61 -24.27
CA ASP A 11 18.46 -15.86 -24.59
C ASP A 11 18.55 -16.12 -26.11
N ALA A 12 18.86 -17.33 -26.49
CA ALA A 12 18.84 -17.74 -27.90
C ALA A 12 17.69 -18.73 -28.17
N THR A 13 16.98 -18.54 -29.28
CA THR A 13 15.94 -19.45 -29.74
C THR A 13 16.32 -20.00 -31.12
N LYS A 14 16.28 -21.30 -31.27
CA LYS A 14 16.49 -21.97 -32.57
C LYS A 14 15.30 -22.88 -32.88
N THR A 15 14.67 -22.64 -34.00
CA THR A 15 13.63 -23.52 -34.53
C THR A 15 14.30 -24.67 -35.24
N VAL A 16 13.88 -25.89 -34.92
CA VAL A 16 14.39 -27.11 -35.53
C VAL A 16 13.20 -27.94 -36.01
N THR A 17 13.23 -28.35 -37.25
CA THR A 17 12.25 -29.29 -37.79
C THR A 17 12.72 -30.70 -37.49
N VAL A 18 11.90 -31.47 -36.80
CA VAL A 18 12.19 -32.89 -36.51
C VAL A 18 11.64 -33.73 -37.67
N ALA A 19 12.54 -34.40 -38.40
CA ALA A 19 12.18 -35.40 -39.39
C ALA A 19 12.66 -36.77 -38.88
N ASP A 20 11.85 -37.77 -38.97
CA ASP A 20 12.17 -39.16 -38.61
C ASP A 20 12.64 -39.38 -37.14
N GLY A 21 12.14 -38.58 -36.21
CA GLY A 21 12.35 -38.78 -34.78
C GLY A 21 13.65 -38.21 -34.18
N ASN A 22 14.58 -37.73 -35.00
CA ASN A 22 15.85 -37.13 -34.54
C ASN A 22 16.12 -35.78 -35.20
N ALA A 23 16.54 -34.81 -34.42
CA ALA A 23 17.04 -33.52 -34.91
C ALA A 23 18.27 -33.08 -34.13
N SER A 24 19.36 -32.78 -34.84
CA SER A 24 20.55 -32.15 -34.25
C SER A 24 20.41 -30.64 -34.32
N VAL A 25 20.53 -29.99 -33.19
CA VAL A 25 20.44 -28.53 -33.10
C VAL A 25 21.74 -27.84 -33.53
N GLY A 26 22.86 -28.58 -33.53
CA GLY A 26 24.20 -28.02 -33.73
C GLY A 26 24.57 -27.03 -32.66
N ASN A 27 25.62 -26.27 -32.89
CA ASN A 27 26.05 -25.20 -31.94
C ASN A 27 25.07 -24.03 -31.96
N ILE A 28 24.76 -23.52 -30.79
CA ILE A 28 24.02 -22.28 -30.60
C ILE A 28 24.97 -21.27 -29.98
N THR A 29 25.25 -20.18 -30.69
CA THR A 29 26.06 -19.09 -30.20
C THR A 29 25.16 -18.19 -29.38
N LEU A 30 25.53 -17.92 -28.12
CA LEU A 30 24.89 -16.91 -27.30
C LEU A 30 25.57 -15.55 -27.55
N ASN A 31 24.78 -14.53 -27.80
CA ASN A 31 25.30 -13.19 -27.91
C ASN A 31 25.46 -12.61 -26.51
N LYS A 32 26.59 -11.93 -26.26
CA LYS A 32 26.79 -11.18 -25.01
C LYS A 32 25.69 -10.11 -24.92
N SER A 33 24.98 -10.06 -23.82
CA SER A 33 24.01 -9.00 -23.58
C SER A 33 24.71 -7.64 -23.59
N ALA A 34 24.06 -6.64 -24.17
CA ALA A 34 24.58 -5.27 -24.10
C ALA A 34 24.67 -4.85 -22.62
N GLU A 35 25.85 -4.43 -22.22
CA GLU A 35 26.07 -3.95 -20.86
C GLU A 35 25.32 -2.62 -20.66
N VAL A 36 24.31 -2.63 -19.81
CA VAL A 36 23.55 -1.41 -19.50
C VAL A 36 24.40 -0.49 -18.64
N ALA A 37 24.61 0.74 -19.13
CA ALA A 37 25.36 1.74 -18.38
C ALA A 37 24.69 2.05 -17.05
N THR A 38 25.46 1.96 -15.97
CA THR A 38 25.03 2.26 -14.61
C THR A 38 25.67 3.52 -14.07
N GLU A 39 25.07 4.07 -13.03
CA GLU A 39 25.60 5.15 -12.19
C GLU A 39 25.54 4.72 -10.73
N THR A 40 26.55 5.10 -9.93
CA THR A 40 26.56 4.79 -8.51
C THR A 40 26.08 5.97 -7.69
N LEU A 41 25.08 5.70 -6.84
CA LEU A 41 24.63 6.58 -5.77
C LEU A 41 25.17 6.01 -4.46
N SER A 42 25.69 6.87 -3.58
CA SER A 42 26.54 6.44 -2.48
C SER A 42 26.20 7.18 -1.19
N THR A 43 26.03 6.40 -0.10
CA THR A 43 25.98 6.89 1.29
C THR A 43 27.15 6.30 2.09
N ALA A 44 27.23 6.60 3.38
CA ALA A 44 28.16 5.92 4.29
C ALA A 44 27.79 4.44 4.53
N ALA A 45 26.51 4.07 4.34
CA ALA A 45 26.02 2.72 4.61
C ALA A 45 26.07 1.81 3.39
N MET A 46 25.75 2.36 2.19
CA MET A 46 25.68 1.55 0.98
C MET A 46 26.01 2.29 -0.30
N ASP A 47 26.41 1.53 -1.31
CA ASP A 47 26.44 1.96 -2.71
C ASP A 47 25.29 1.31 -3.48
N VAL A 48 24.62 2.07 -4.33
CA VAL A 48 23.54 1.59 -5.19
C VAL A 48 23.87 1.88 -6.63
N ARG A 49 23.97 0.85 -7.46
CA ARG A 49 24.12 1.02 -8.92
C ARG A 49 22.75 1.09 -9.56
N VAL A 50 22.43 2.24 -10.14
CA VAL A 50 21.19 2.48 -10.89
C VAL A 50 21.47 2.45 -12.38
N LYS A 51 20.51 1.95 -13.17
CA LYS A 51 20.63 1.92 -14.64
C LYS A 51 20.34 3.30 -15.22
N LYS A 52 21.11 3.75 -16.24
CA LYS A 52 20.91 5.08 -16.84
C LYS A 52 19.75 5.12 -17.84
N ASN A 53 19.36 3.98 -18.38
CA ASN A 53 18.34 3.87 -19.43
C ASN A 53 16.91 3.66 -18.91
N PHE A 54 16.76 3.47 -17.59
CA PHE A 54 15.45 3.31 -16.93
C PHE A 54 15.60 3.47 -15.40
N PRO A 55 14.60 3.99 -14.67
CA PRO A 55 14.64 4.10 -13.21
C PRO A 55 14.55 2.73 -12.54
N SER A 56 15.63 1.98 -12.60
CA SER A 56 15.76 0.64 -12.00
C SER A 56 17.12 0.47 -11.35
N VAL A 57 17.20 -0.43 -10.41
CA VAL A 57 18.42 -0.74 -9.65
C VAL A 57 19.07 -1.99 -10.24
N TYR A 58 20.39 -1.94 -10.38
CA TYR A 58 21.18 -3.11 -10.75
C TYR A 58 21.54 -3.94 -9.51
N ASP A 59 22.17 -3.33 -8.49
CA ASP A 59 22.48 -3.93 -7.21
C ASP A 59 22.75 -2.88 -6.11
N TYR A 60 22.89 -3.41 -4.90
CA TYR A 60 23.24 -2.70 -3.67
C TYR A 60 24.48 -3.35 -3.04
N THR A 61 25.47 -2.56 -2.67
CA THR A 61 26.64 -3.02 -1.90
C THR A 61 26.59 -2.42 -0.49
N MET A 62 26.44 -3.24 0.52
CA MET A 62 26.28 -2.85 1.91
C MET A 62 27.65 -2.64 2.58
N LYS A 63 28.14 -1.40 2.62
CA LYS A 63 29.49 -1.06 3.11
C LYS A 63 29.72 -1.43 4.57
N LYS A 64 28.69 -1.24 5.42
CA LYS A 64 28.76 -1.55 6.85
C LYS A 64 28.55 -3.03 7.16
N LEU A 65 28.22 -3.84 6.16
CA LEU A 65 27.99 -5.28 6.29
C LEU A 65 28.94 -6.06 5.36
N ASP A 66 30.23 -5.78 5.50
CA ASP A 66 31.35 -6.46 4.81
C ASP A 66 31.24 -6.45 3.27
N GLY A 67 30.60 -5.44 2.70
CA GLY A 67 30.44 -5.33 1.26
C GLY A 67 29.48 -6.37 0.66
N LYS A 68 28.63 -6.98 1.46
CA LYS A 68 27.62 -7.93 0.98
C LYS A 68 26.70 -7.28 -0.07
N ILE A 69 26.28 -8.09 -1.03
CA ILE A 69 25.51 -7.62 -2.18
C ILE A 69 24.08 -8.14 -2.12
N MET A 70 23.13 -7.21 -2.27
CA MET A 70 21.73 -7.48 -2.61
C MET A 70 21.50 -7.07 -4.06
N TYR A 71 20.68 -7.82 -4.80
CA TYR A 71 20.43 -7.55 -6.21
C TYR A 71 19.16 -6.75 -6.43
N GLY A 72 19.09 -6.04 -7.57
CA GLY A 72 17.91 -5.39 -8.09
C GLY A 72 17.37 -6.11 -9.32
N GLN A 73 17.24 -5.39 -10.43
CA GLN A 73 16.69 -5.88 -11.69
C GLN A 73 17.77 -6.60 -12.52
N PRO A 74 17.68 -7.92 -12.68
CA PRO A 74 18.72 -8.68 -13.39
C PRO A 74 18.72 -8.45 -14.90
N LYS A 75 17.55 -8.31 -15.54
CA LYS A 75 17.41 -8.08 -16.98
C LYS A 75 17.12 -6.61 -17.27
N ASP A 76 17.36 -6.19 -18.51
CA ASP A 76 16.98 -4.86 -18.98
C ASP A 76 15.48 -4.81 -19.27
N VAL A 77 14.69 -4.34 -18.31
CA VAL A 77 13.25 -4.14 -18.44
C VAL A 77 12.99 -2.62 -18.44
N ARG A 78 12.41 -2.11 -19.51
CA ARG A 78 12.15 -0.69 -19.76
C ARG A 78 10.69 -0.45 -20.10
N VAL A 79 9.80 -1.01 -19.29
CA VAL A 79 8.36 -0.91 -19.49
C VAL A 79 7.74 -0.05 -18.42
N ILE A 80 6.92 0.90 -18.84
CA ILE A 80 5.99 1.65 -18.00
C ILE A 80 4.58 1.40 -18.51
N THR A 81 3.66 1.14 -17.59
CA THR A 81 2.24 0.93 -17.91
C THR A 81 1.47 2.19 -17.61
N ILE A 82 0.73 2.71 -18.57
CA ILE A 82 -0.21 3.83 -18.39
C ILE A 82 -1.60 3.33 -18.78
N ASN A 83 -2.56 3.48 -17.88
CA ASN A 83 -3.96 3.08 -18.11
C ASN A 83 -4.08 1.62 -18.61
N GLY A 84 -3.30 0.71 -18.04
CA GLY A 84 -3.28 -0.70 -18.43
C GLY A 84 -2.55 -1.01 -19.74
N THR A 85 -1.95 -0.02 -20.40
CA THR A 85 -1.19 -0.22 -21.66
C THR A 85 0.29 -0.16 -21.37
N ASP A 86 1.00 -1.23 -21.70
CA ASP A 86 2.45 -1.33 -21.58
C ASP A 86 3.15 -0.57 -22.70
N VAL A 87 4.07 0.32 -22.31
CA VAL A 87 4.90 1.09 -23.22
C VAL A 87 6.38 0.78 -22.96
N THR A 88 7.04 0.17 -23.95
CA THR A 88 8.48 -0.09 -23.86
C THR A 88 9.24 1.14 -24.34
N LEU A 89 10.07 1.70 -23.46
CA LEU A 89 10.86 2.90 -23.74
C LEU A 89 12.18 2.57 -24.45
N LYS A 90 12.57 3.42 -25.38
CA LYS A 90 13.88 3.43 -26.04
C LYS A 90 14.83 4.37 -25.29
N ASP A 91 16.12 4.29 -25.58
CA ASP A 91 17.11 5.19 -24.97
C ASP A 91 16.80 6.67 -25.25
N SER A 92 16.23 7.00 -26.43
CA SER A 92 15.80 8.36 -26.78
C SER A 92 14.62 8.88 -25.96
N ASP A 93 13.86 7.99 -25.33
CA ASP A 93 12.67 8.33 -24.54
C ASP A 93 13.02 8.61 -23.07
N VAL A 94 14.27 8.35 -22.67
CA VAL A 94 14.73 8.46 -21.29
C VAL A 94 15.86 9.47 -21.19
N THR A 95 15.69 10.47 -20.34
CA THR A 95 16.76 11.39 -19.95
C THR A 95 17.19 11.10 -18.54
N PHE A 96 18.46 10.79 -18.34
CA PHE A 96 19.07 10.53 -17.02
C PHE A 96 19.92 11.73 -16.58
N LYS A 97 19.83 12.08 -15.30
CA LYS A 97 20.67 13.09 -14.66
C LYS A 97 21.06 12.65 -13.27
N LYS A 98 22.37 12.55 -12.99
CA LYS A 98 22.87 12.47 -11.61
C LYS A 98 22.75 13.86 -10.98
N VAL A 99 21.94 13.98 -9.92
CA VAL A 99 21.66 15.25 -9.25
C VAL A 99 22.68 15.52 -8.15
N SER A 100 23.04 14.47 -7.41
CA SER A 100 24.03 14.51 -6.32
C SER A 100 24.74 13.17 -6.16
N ALA A 101 25.58 13.02 -5.14
CA ALA A 101 26.17 11.74 -4.79
C ALA A 101 25.13 10.68 -4.41
N THR A 102 23.96 11.11 -3.92
CA THR A 102 22.91 10.22 -3.40
C THR A 102 21.62 10.27 -4.21
N GLU A 103 21.58 11.03 -5.33
CA GLU A 103 20.33 11.29 -6.03
C GLU A 103 20.50 11.28 -7.55
N ALA A 104 19.56 10.62 -8.21
CA ALA A 104 19.40 10.61 -9.67
C ALA A 104 17.96 10.95 -10.06
N GLN A 105 17.80 11.58 -11.23
CA GLN A 105 16.52 11.92 -11.82
C GLN A 105 16.41 11.35 -13.22
N TYR A 106 15.21 10.87 -13.55
CA TYR A 106 14.84 10.39 -14.88
C TYR A 106 13.65 11.17 -15.39
N THR A 107 13.67 11.50 -16.67
CA THR A 107 12.51 12.00 -17.39
C THR A 107 12.14 10.98 -18.46
N LEU A 108 10.94 10.43 -18.37
CA LEU A 108 10.42 9.41 -19.25
C LEU A 108 9.39 10.03 -20.19
N ASN A 109 9.64 9.98 -21.51
CA ASN A 109 8.67 10.37 -22.52
C ASN A 109 7.88 9.14 -22.94
N VAL A 110 6.64 9.05 -22.49
CA VAL A 110 5.78 7.87 -22.65
C VAL A 110 4.74 8.14 -23.72
N LYS A 111 4.85 7.46 -24.86
CA LYS A 111 3.91 7.64 -25.96
C LYS A 111 3.46 6.31 -26.56
N SER A 112 2.14 6.14 -26.72
CA SER A 112 1.54 5.01 -27.41
C SER A 112 0.22 5.42 -28.07
N GLY A 113 0.18 5.38 -29.41
CA GLY A 113 -0.98 5.84 -30.18
C GLY A 113 -1.33 7.31 -29.87
N ASP A 114 -2.63 7.61 -29.95
CA ASP A 114 -3.16 8.96 -29.75
C ASP A 114 -3.64 9.21 -28.29
N LYS A 115 -3.75 8.14 -27.50
CA LYS A 115 -4.31 8.23 -26.15
C LYS A 115 -3.27 8.33 -25.03
N ILE A 116 -2.02 7.94 -25.30
CA ILE A 116 -0.95 8.01 -24.32
C ILE A 116 0.14 8.91 -24.85
N ASN A 117 0.31 10.06 -24.21
CA ASN A 117 1.39 10.99 -24.45
C ASN A 117 1.67 11.74 -23.13
N ALA A 118 2.56 11.18 -22.32
CA ALA A 118 2.84 11.72 -21.01
C ALA A 118 4.35 11.87 -20.76
N VAL A 119 4.71 12.80 -19.90
CA VAL A 119 6.07 12.93 -19.37
C VAL A 119 6.05 12.62 -17.90
N VAL A 120 6.80 11.59 -17.50
CA VAL A 120 6.88 11.12 -16.11
C VAL A 120 8.28 11.42 -15.59
N THR A 121 8.39 12.16 -14.50
CA THR A 121 9.65 12.43 -13.82
C THR A 121 9.78 11.52 -12.60
N VAL A 122 10.87 10.77 -12.55
CA VAL A 122 11.16 9.82 -11.47
C VAL A 122 12.46 10.21 -10.78
N GLN A 123 12.46 10.24 -9.47
CA GLN A 123 13.63 10.46 -8.63
C GLN A 123 14.02 9.18 -7.92
N ILE A 124 15.30 8.83 -7.93
CA ILE A 124 15.90 7.82 -7.05
C ILE A 124 16.80 8.54 -6.06
N LYS A 125 16.59 8.32 -4.78
CA LYS A 125 17.39 8.88 -3.69
C LYS A 125 17.79 7.79 -2.71
N VAL A 126 19.04 7.83 -2.27
CA VAL A 126 19.60 6.91 -1.27
C VAL A 126 19.83 7.68 0.02
N VAL A 127 19.35 7.13 1.15
CA VAL A 127 19.52 7.69 2.49
C VAL A 127 19.90 6.54 3.42
N ASP A 128 21.08 6.60 4.01
CA ASP A 128 21.64 5.52 4.82
C ASP A 128 21.57 4.15 4.11
N ASN A 129 20.83 3.19 4.64
CA ASN A 129 20.57 1.86 4.07
C ASN A 129 19.24 1.75 3.31
N THR A 130 18.65 2.89 2.97
CA THR A 130 17.32 2.97 2.31
C THR A 130 17.45 3.57 0.92
N LEU A 131 16.80 2.96 -0.06
CA LEU A 131 16.54 3.56 -1.37
C LEU A 131 15.08 4.03 -1.43
N LYS A 132 14.87 5.25 -1.94
CA LYS A 132 13.54 5.80 -2.26
C LYS A 132 13.45 6.04 -3.76
N LEU A 133 12.40 5.57 -4.39
CA LEU A 133 12.05 5.86 -5.77
C LEU A 133 10.67 6.52 -5.80
N ASN A 134 10.62 7.76 -6.26
CA ASN A 134 9.41 8.57 -6.26
C ASN A 134 9.11 9.08 -7.67
N VAL A 135 7.88 8.96 -8.09
CA VAL A 135 7.39 9.77 -9.22
C VAL A 135 7.12 11.18 -8.67
N THR A 136 7.83 12.15 -9.20
CA THR A 136 7.75 13.55 -8.69
C THR A 136 6.89 14.45 -9.56
N LYS A 137 6.61 14.04 -10.79
CA LYS A 137 5.78 14.80 -11.72
C LYS A 137 5.23 13.91 -12.82
N ILE A 138 3.96 14.10 -13.15
CA ILE A 138 3.30 13.54 -14.32
C ILE A 138 2.70 14.71 -15.10
N VAL A 139 3.04 14.81 -16.40
CA VAL A 139 2.45 15.78 -17.31
C VAL A 139 1.75 14.99 -18.42
N ASN A 140 0.43 15.03 -18.44
CA ASN A 140 -0.34 14.44 -19.52
C ASN A 140 -0.38 15.40 -20.71
N LYS A 141 0.16 14.99 -21.86
CA LYS A 141 0.20 15.78 -23.10
C LYS A 141 -0.83 15.30 -24.13
N ALA A 142 -1.54 14.22 -23.86
CA ALA A 142 -2.56 13.72 -24.78
C ALA A 142 -3.73 14.71 -24.93
N ASP A 143 -3.95 15.53 -23.90
CA ASP A 143 -5.06 16.48 -23.82
C ASP A 143 -4.71 17.88 -24.35
N ASP A 144 -3.44 18.15 -24.69
CA ASP A 144 -2.97 19.49 -25.07
C ASP A 144 -3.74 20.12 -26.26
N ALA A 145 -4.36 19.31 -27.09
CA ALA A 145 -5.11 19.75 -28.28
C ALA A 145 -6.58 19.31 -28.26
N LYS A 146 -7.07 18.81 -27.12
CA LYS A 146 -8.41 18.24 -26.99
C LYS A 146 -9.32 19.10 -26.11
N THR A 147 -10.62 18.94 -26.28
CA THR A 147 -11.62 19.52 -25.39
C THR A 147 -11.72 18.70 -24.10
N GLU A 148 -12.28 19.29 -23.04
CA GLU A 148 -12.53 18.55 -21.77
C GLU A 148 -13.28 17.23 -21.96
N ALA A 149 -14.18 17.14 -22.93
CA ALA A 149 -14.93 15.93 -23.23
C ALA A 149 -14.09 14.83 -23.90
N GLU A 150 -12.91 15.14 -24.39
CA GLU A 150 -11.99 14.24 -25.10
C GLU A 150 -10.70 13.96 -24.30
N GLU A 151 -10.60 14.45 -23.07
CA GLU A 151 -9.45 14.23 -22.21
C GLU A 151 -9.17 12.74 -21.98
N ASN A 152 -7.90 12.38 -22.06
CA ASN A 152 -7.40 11.05 -21.73
C ASN A 152 -6.41 11.16 -20.55
N PRO A 153 -6.90 11.34 -19.33
CA PRO A 153 -6.04 11.51 -18.17
C PRO A 153 -5.22 10.25 -17.91
N VAL A 154 -4.04 10.45 -17.32
CA VAL A 154 -3.27 9.34 -16.75
C VAL A 154 -4.01 8.89 -15.48
N GLN A 155 -4.72 7.76 -15.57
CA GLN A 155 -5.50 7.22 -14.46
C GLN A 155 -4.69 6.28 -13.59
N THR A 156 -3.90 5.41 -14.23
CA THR A 156 -3.05 4.44 -13.54
C THR A 156 -1.65 4.46 -14.11
N ILE A 157 -0.68 4.18 -13.25
CA ILE A 157 0.73 4.04 -13.59
C ILE A 157 1.32 2.81 -12.92
N ALA A 158 2.16 2.07 -13.63
CA ALA A 158 2.92 0.95 -13.08
C ALA A 158 4.29 0.82 -13.75
N PHE A 159 5.20 0.14 -13.04
CA PHE A 159 6.49 -0.33 -13.56
C PHE A 159 6.49 -1.87 -13.56
N PRO A 160 5.87 -2.51 -14.56
CA PRO A 160 5.65 -3.95 -14.55
C PRO A 160 6.98 -4.71 -14.66
N ASN A 161 7.05 -5.86 -13.99
CA ASN A 161 8.22 -6.75 -14.01
C ASN A 161 9.53 -6.11 -13.57
N GLN A 162 9.48 -4.99 -12.84
CA GLN A 162 10.62 -4.38 -12.17
C GLN A 162 10.86 -5.03 -10.83
N SER A 163 12.08 -5.52 -10.61
CA SER A 163 12.55 -5.96 -9.30
C SER A 163 13.41 -4.85 -8.72
N LEU A 164 12.86 -4.05 -7.81
CA LEU A 164 13.66 -3.06 -7.08
C LEU A 164 14.67 -3.74 -6.17
N ILE A 165 14.30 -4.90 -5.65
CA ILE A 165 15.15 -5.75 -4.85
C ILE A 165 14.92 -7.21 -5.21
N SER A 166 15.95 -8.03 -5.22
CA SER A 166 15.88 -9.45 -5.51
C SER A 166 16.98 -10.26 -4.84
N VAL A 167 16.71 -11.53 -4.66
CA VAL A 167 17.68 -12.55 -4.27
C VAL A 167 17.76 -13.64 -5.33
N ARG A 168 18.90 -14.31 -5.43
CA ARG A 168 19.13 -15.38 -6.39
C ARG A 168 19.15 -16.73 -5.69
N SER A 169 18.56 -17.72 -6.30
CA SER A 169 18.76 -19.11 -5.86
C SER A 169 20.25 -19.45 -5.85
N GLY A 170 20.70 -20.13 -4.82
CA GLY A 170 22.13 -20.42 -4.59
C GLY A 170 22.86 -19.38 -3.73
N GLN A 171 22.24 -18.24 -3.39
CA GLN A 171 22.69 -17.45 -2.26
C GLN A 171 22.35 -18.19 -0.96
N ASP A 172 23.26 -18.12 0.00
CA ASP A 172 23.01 -18.72 1.31
C ASP A 172 21.80 -18.07 1.99
N GLY A 173 20.85 -18.89 2.47
CA GLY A 173 19.60 -18.43 3.07
C GLY A 173 18.63 -17.72 2.12
N ALA A 174 18.69 -18.01 0.79
CA ALA A 174 17.79 -17.41 -0.18
C ALA A 174 16.33 -17.77 0.10
N GLN A 175 15.53 -16.80 0.58
CA GLN A 175 14.16 -17.01 1.07
C GLN A 175 13.25 -15.83 0.72
N PHE A 176 11.98 -16.12 0.56
CA PHE A 176 10.91 -15.12 0.50
C PHE A 176 9.91 -15.34 1.63
N THR A 177 9.51 -14.25 2.27
CA THR A 177 8.40 -14.20 3.22
C THR A 177 7.47 -13.07 2.83
N GLY A 178 6.17 -13.37 2.72
CA GLY A 178 5.16 -12.39 2.38
C GLY A 178 3.88 -12.56 3.17
N ALA A 179 3.17 -11.46 3.36
CA ALA A 179 1.85 -11.45 4.02
C ALA A 179 0.82 -10.69 3.18
N ARG A 180 -0.40 -11.21 3.16
CA ARG A 180 -1.58 -10.58 2.56
C ARG A 180 -2.51 -10.12 3.66
N MET A 181 -2.93 -8.86 3.61
CA MET A 181 -4.02 -8.40 4.45
C MET A 181 -5.36 -8.74 3.79
N SER A 182 -6.22 -9.41 4.55
CA SER A 182 -7.58 -9.74 4.15
C SER A 182 -8.51 -9.64 5.37
N SER A 183 -9.72 -9.18 5.16
CA SER A 183 -10.77 -9.25 6.18
C SER A 183 -11.36 -10.66 6.34
N ASP A 184 -11.06 -11.58 5.41
CA ASP A 184 -11.45 -12.98 5.50
C ASP A 184 -10.42 -13.76 6.32
N THR A 185 -10.70 -13.94 7.61
CA THR A 185 -9.84 -14.67 8.55
C THR A 185 -9.75 -16.17 8.29
N ALA A 186 -10.61 -16.73 7.43
CA ALA A 186 -10.55 -18.14 7.04
C ALA A 186 -9.45 -18.41 5.99
N ARG A 187 -8.82 -17.38 5.44
CA ARG A 187 -7.78 -17.50 4.43
C ARG A 187 -6.44 -17.06 4.98
N PRO A 188 -5.47 -18.00 5.13
CA PRO A 188 -4.13 -17.63 5.54
C PRO A 188 -3.52 -16.65 4.53
N GLY A 189 -2.98 -15.54 5.04
CA GLY A 189 -2.32 -14.50 4.26
C GLY A 189 -0.82 -14.70 4.10
N ASP A 190 -0.22 -15.56 4.92
CA ASP A 190 1.23 -15.68 5.06
C ASP A 190 1.81 -16.74 4.11
N THR A 191 2.97 -16.44 3.60
CA THR A 191 3.72 -17.32 2.70
C THR A 191 5.20 -17.23 3.07
N ASN A 192 5.86 -18.37 3.22
CA ASN A 192 7.29 -18.47 3.46
C ASN A 192 7.86 -19.66 2.70
N PHE A 193 8.92 -19.46 1.91
CA PHE A 193 9.58 -20.53 1.19
C PHE A 193 11.01 -20.19 0.78
N ASP A 194 11.83 -21.21 0.62
CA ASP A 194 13.18 -21.10 0.11
C ASP A 194 13.17 -20.90 -1.41
N ILE A 195 14.06 -20.05 -1.90
CA ILE A 195 14.20 -19.75 -3.32
C ILE A 195 15.19 -20.71 -3.94
N THR A 196 14.69 -21.57 -4.83
CA THR A 196 15.46 -22.57 -5.55
C THR A 196 15.55 -22.22 -7.04
N ALA A 197 16.37 -22.99 -7.78
CA ALA A 197 16.46 -22.81 -9.23
C ALA A 197 15.11 -23.04 -9.95
N ASP A 198 14.20 -23.80 -9.35
CA ASP A 198 12.90 -24.14 -9.93
C ASP A 198 11.75 -23.26 -9.38
N THR A 199 12.06 -22.31 -8.50
CA THR A 199 11.05 -21.40 -7.96
C THR A 199 10.39 -20.60 -9.09
N THR A 200 9.07 -20.60 -9.08
CA THR A 200 8.22 -19.81 -9.99
C THR A 200 7.17 -19.05 -9.19
N VAL A 201 6.73 -17.93 -9.70
CA VAL A 201 5.56 -17.22 -9.15
C VAL A 201 4.32 -17.71 -9.89
N GLY A 202 3.29 -18.06 -9.12
CA GLY A 202 1.97 -18.37 -9.65
C GLY A 202 1.15 -17.11 -9.91
N ASN A 203 -0.16 -17.31 -10.16
CA ASN A 203 -1.10 -16.20 -10.35
C ASN A 203 -1.34 -15.37 -9.08
N ALA A 204 -1.09 -15.93 -7.89
CA ALA A 204 -1.20 -15.24 -6.62
C ALA A 204 0.17 -14.69 -6.20
N ASN A 205 0.65 -13.67 -6.92
CA ASN A 205 1.95 -13.03 -6.73
C ASN A 205 1.88 -11.67 -6.03
N ASP A 206 0.73 -11.33 -5.47
CA ASP A 206 0.40 -10.06 -4.83
C ASP A 206 0.46 -10.16 -3.30
N TYR A 207 1.08 -9.18 -2.67
CA TYR A 207 1.27 -9.12 -1.21
C TYR A 207 1.09 -7.70 -0.70
N THR A 208 0.70 -7.57 0.57
CA THR A 208 0.74 -6.30 1.29
C THR A 208 2.14 -6.02 1.81
N TYR A 209 2.79 -7.05 2.35
CA TYR A 209 4.16 -7.02 2.84
C TYR A 209 4.97 -8.12 2.15
N GLY A 210 6.21 -7.82 1.80
CA GLY A 210 7.12 -8.78 1.19
C GLY A 210 8.56 -8.52 1.59
N PHE A 211 9.25 -9.60 1.96
CA PHE A 211 10.65 -9.60 2.38
C PHE A 211 11.43 -10.66 1.63
N VAL A 212 12.64 -10.34 1.23
CA VAL A 212 13.59 -11.28 0.65
C VAL A 212 14.84 -11.29 1.47
N SER A 213 15.37 -12.49 1.74
CA SER A 213 16.61 -12.68 2.49
C SER A 213 17.60 -13.53 1.70
N GLY A 214 18.87 -13.30 1.88
CA GLY A 214 19.93 -14.10 1.27
C GLY A 214 21.30 -13.48 1.48
N ASN A 215 22.33 -14.32 1.59
CA ASN A 215 23.73 -13.91 1.78
C ASN A 215 23.94 -13.05 3.05
N GLY A 216 23.19 -13.34 4.12
CA GLY A 216 23.25 -12.60 5.37
C GLY A 216 22.77 -11.15 5.25
N LEU A 217 21.82 -10.90 4.36
CA LEU A 217 21.05 -9.67 4.20
C LEU A 217 19.57 -9.99 4.15
N SER A 218 18.75 -9.08 4.66
CA SER A 218 17.30 -9.09 4.51
C SER A 218 16.79 -7.74 4.06
N ALA A 219 15.73 -7.73 3.27
CA ALA A 219 15.17 -6.48 2.75
C ALA A 219 13.67 -6.54 2.55
N GLY A 220 13.01 -5.41 2.81
CA GLY A 220 11.60 -5.19 2.54
C GLY A 220 11.38 -4.07 1.53
N LEU A 221 10.29 -4.20 0.75
CA LEU A 221 9.84 -3.17 -0.17
C LEU A 221 8.49 -2.62 0.30
N TRP A 222 8.44 -1.30 0.51
CA TRP A 222 7.22 -0.55 0.78
C TRP A 222 6.80 0.26 -0.44
N SER A 223 5.49 0.43 -0.60
CA SER A 223 4.89 1.29 -1.61
C SER A 223 3.61 1.94 -1.05
N ASN A 224 3.31 3.16 -1.48
CA ASN A 224 2.00 3.76 -1.22
C ASN A 224 0.92 3.32 -2.23
N SER A 225 1.19 2.30 -3.04
CA SER A 225 0.16 1.66 -3.86
C SER A 225 -0.90 1.04 -2.94
N GLU A 226 -2.15 1.33 -3.22
CA GLU A 226 -3.32 0.78 -2.54
C GLU A 226 -4.22 0.07 -3.55
N HIS A 227 -3.61 -0.55 -4.54
CA HIS A 227 -4.36 -1.32 -5.52
C HIS A 227 -5.12 -2.45 -4.80
N ASP A 228 -6.40 -2.56 -5.05
CA ASP A 228 -7.30 -3.46 -4.33
C ASP A 228 -7.10 -4.95 -4.66
N GLY A 229 -6.01 -5.29 -5.33
CA GLY A 229 -5.61 -6.67 -5.59
C GLY A 229 -6.58 -7.46 -6.46
N THR A 230 -7.34 -6.80 -7.31
CA THR A 230 -8.08 -7.47 -8.38
C THR A 230 -7.14 -8.09 -9.41
N THR A 231 -5.84 -8.00 -9.15
CA THR A 231 -4.83 -8.71 -9.88
C THR A 231 -5.10 -10.21 -9.78
N VAL A 232 -5.47 -10.72 -10.93
CA VAL A 232 -5.42 -12.13 -11.30
C VAL A 232 -6.17 -13.08 -10.37
N GLY A 233 -7.45 -13.19 -10.61
CA GLY A 233 -8.27 -14.29 -10.09
C GLY A 233 -8.46 -14.28 -8.59
N ASN A 234 -8.23 -13.15 -7.96
CA ASN A 234 -8.22 -13.03 -6.53
C ASN A 234 -9.40 -12.25 -5.99
N THR A 235 -10.57 -12.62 -6.45
CA THR A 235 -11.79 -12.30 -5.75
C THR A 235 -11.79 -13.06 -4.44
N VAL A 236 -11.30 -12.43 -3.39
CA VAL A 236 -11.60 -12.89 -2.03
C VAL A 236 -13.03 -12.50 -1.78
N ALA A 237 -13.94 -13.47 -1.84
CA ALA A 237 -15.32 -13.23 -1.46
C ALA A 237 -15.32 -12.66 -0.04
N GLY A 238 -15.77 -11.41 0.13
CA GLY A 238 -15.88 -10.74 1.41
C GLY A 238 -14.62 -10.11 2.00
N GLY A 239 -13.49 -10.09 1.30
CA GLY A 239 -12.25 -9.50 1.82
C GLY A 239 -11.69 -8.40 0.93
N ALA A 240 -11.42 -7.24 1.50
CA ALA A 240 -10.60 -6.24 0.86
C ALA A 240 -9.12 -6.66 0.95
N ARG A 241 -8.37 -6.46 -0.14
CA ARG A 241 -6.92 -6.64 -0.16
C ARG A 241 -6.25 -5.31 -0.43
N ASN A 242 -5.19 -5.11 0.29
CA ASN A 242 -4.29 -3.99 0.07
C ASN A 242 -3.01 -4.54 -0.56
N THR A 243 -2.93 -4.49 -1.88
CA THR A 243 -1.77 -4.97 -2.63
C THR A 243 -0.79 -3.84 -2.83
N ARG A 244 0.41 -3.99 -2.28
CA ARG A 244 1.53 -3.04 -2.41
C ARG A 244 2.70 -3.61 -3.17
N VAL A 245 2.91 -4.91 -3.05
CA VAL A 245 4.08 -5.63 -3.57
C VAL A 245 3.64 -6.72 -4.53
N LEU A 246 4.31 -6.78 -5.68
CA LEU A 246 4.23 -7.89 -6.62
C LEU A 246 5.55 -8.65 -6.65
N THR A 247 5.47 -9.97 -6.70
CA THR A 247 6.65 -10.82 -6.85
C THR A 247 6.85 -11.24 -8.29
N SER A 248 8.10 -11.41 -8.69
CA SER A 248 8.46 -11.88 -10.03
C SER A 248 9.67 -12.80 -9.99
N THR A 249 9.78 -13.69 -11.00
CA THR A 249 10.96 -14.52 -11.18
C THR A 249 11.58 -14.31 -12.54
N GLN A 250 12.92 -14.30 -12.60
CA GLN A 250 13.68 -14.21 -13.84
C GLN A 250 14.85 -15.19 -13.79
N LYS A 251 15.15 -15.84 -14.92
CA LYS A 251 16.35 -16.70 -15.03
C LYS A 251 17.59 -15.85 -15.27
N VAL A 252 18.62 -16.13 -14.48
CA VAL A 252 19.97 -15.54 -14.57
C VAL A 252 20.96 -16.70 -14.66
N GLY A 253 21.28 -17.10 -15.86
CA GLY A 253 22.00 -18.35 -16.07
C GLY A 253 21.22 -19.56 -15.53
N LYS A 254 21.85 -20.34 -14.65
CA LYS A 254 21.20 -21.49 -14.00
C LYS A 254 20.37 -21.10 -12.76
N ALA A 255 20.58 -19.89 -12.24
CA ALA A 255 19.87 -19.40 -11.05
C ALA A 255 18.50 -18.82 -11.41
N THR A 256 17.61 -18.84 -10.45
CA THR A 256 16.38 -18.03 -10.46
C THR A 256 16.60 -16.79 -9.58
N SER A 257 16.38 -15.60 -10.13
CA SER A 257 16.24 -14.36 -9.37
C SER A 257 14.79 -14.20 -8.99
N PHE A 258 14.51 -14.10 -7.70
CA PHE A 258 13.20 -13.81 -7.15
C PHE A 258 13.18 -12.35 -6.68
N GLY A 259 12.30 -11.55 -7.22
CA GLY A 259 12.30 -10.10 -7.01
C GLY A 259 10.99 -9.54 -6.52
N LEU A 260 11.09 -8.41 -5.82
CA LEU A 260 9.98 -7.60 -5.37
C LEU A 260 9.89 -6.33 -6.22
N GLY A 261 8.72 -6.09 -6.76
CA GLY A 261 8.30 -4.87 -7.43
C GLY A 261 7.02 -4.33 -6.80
N THR A 262 6.49 -3.27 -7.35
CA THR A 262 5.30 -2.59 -6.83
C THR A 262 4.05 -2.95 -7.60
N ALA A 263 2.90 -2.92 -6.92
CA ALA A 263 1.61 -2.92 -7.55
C ALA A 263 1.36 -1.59 -8.29
N PRO A 264 0.43 -1.52 -9.23
CA PRO A 264 0.03 -0.29 -9.89
C PRO A 264 -0.48 0.76 -8.90
N TRP A 265 -0.33 2.03 -9.27
CA TRP A 265 -0.92 3.16 -8.56
C TRP A 265 -2.08 3.73 -9.33
N TYR A 266 -3.12 4.13 -8.61
CA TYR A 266 -4.09 5.09 -9.11
C TYR A 266 -3.51 6.50 -8.98
N TYR A 267 -3.66 7.31 -10.02
CA TYR A 267 -3.22 8.71 -10.03
C TYR A 267 -4.41 9.65 -10.26
N HIS A 268 -5.24 9.33 -11.23
CA HIS A 268 -6.43 10.08 -11.54
C HIS A 268 -7.54 9.06 -11.82
N ARG A 269 -8.52 8.97 -10.94
CA ARG A 269 -9.55 7.94 -11.02
C ARG A 269 -10.86 8.52 -11.53
N VAL A 270 -11.46 7.82 -12.47
CA VAL A 270 -12.88 8.01 -12.79
C VAL A 270 -13.65 6.86 -12.14
N VAL A 271 -14.43 7.20 -11.14
CA VAL A 271 -15.22 6.24 -10.35
C VAL A 271 -16.69 6.45 -10.58
N THR A 272 -17.47 5.37 -10.53
CA THR A 272 -18.92 5.42 -10.75
C THR A 272 -19.63 4.86 -9.53
N ASP A 273 -20.56 5.63 -8.98
CA ASP A 273 -21.39 5.21 -7.85
C ASP A 273 -22.46 4.18 -8.25
N THR A 274 -23.21 3.68 -7.29
CA THR A 274 -24.24 2.67 -7.53
C THR A 274 -25.47 3.21 -8.28
N LYS A 275 -25.61 4.54 -8.35
CA LYS A 275 -26.63 5.23 -9.16
C LYS A 275 -26.14 5.65 -10.56
N LYS A 276 -24.95 5.16 -10.96
CA LYS A 276 -24.31 5.44 -12.24
C LYS A 276 -23.86 6.90 -12.44
N ARG A 277 -23.68 7.65 -11.36
CA ARG A 277 -23.08 8.97 -11.40
C ARG A 277 -21.55 8.81 -11.41
N THR A 278 -20.87 9.59 -12.22
CA THR A 278 -19.42 9.50 -12.42
C THR A 278 -18.72 10.68 -11.76
N TYR A 279 -17.63 10.39 -11.09
CA TYR A 279 -16.80 11.36 -10.39
C TYR A 279 -15.33 11.18 -10.78
N THR A 280 -14.61 12.29 -10.85
CA THR A 280 -13.16 12.30 -11.00
C THR A 280 -12.52 12.49 -9.64
N VAL A 281 -11.58 11.65 -9.30
CA VAL A 281 -10.79 11.71 -8.07
C VAL A 281 -9.33 11.85 -8.43
N GLU A 282 -8.71 12.96 -8.05
CA GLU A 282 -7.27 13.17 -8.14
C GLU A 282 -6.60 12.68 -6.85
N GLU A 283 -5.60 11.84 -6.99
CA GLU A 283 -4.77 11.46 -5.87
C GLU A 283 -3.77 12.58 -5.58
N THR A 284 -3.70 12.98 -4.32
CA THR A 284 -2.77 14.02 -3.88
C THR A 284 -1.35 13.49 -3.70
N ASP A 285 -1.23 12.18 -3.47
CA ASP A 285 0.05 11.51 -3.27
C ASP A 285 0.55 10.85 -4.54
N MET A 286 1.69 11.35 -5.05
CA MET A 286 2.39 10.73 -6.18
C MET A 286 2.88 9.32 -5.82
N PRO A 287 3.06 8.42 -6.82
CA PRO A 287 3.64 7.09 -6.60
C PRO A 287 4.98 7.14 -5.87
N LYS A 288 5.08 6.42 -4.77
CA LYS A 288 6.27 6.32 -3.92
C LYS A 288 6.57 4.86 -3.62
N MET A 289 7.84 4.52 -3.58
CA MET A 289 8.31 3.24 -3.12
C MET A 289 9.64 3.39 -2.40
N ALA A 290 9.90 2.49 -1.45
CA ALA A 290 11.14 2.46 -0.71
C ALA A 290 11.59 1.01 -0.44
N VAL A 291 12.91 0.82 -0.39
CA VAL A 291 13.55 -0.43 -0.01
C VAL A 291 14.45 -0.15 1.18
N ALA A 292 14.31 -0.92 2.25
CA ALA A 292 15.25 -0.94 3.36
C ALA A 292 15.99 -2.28 3.38
N ILE A 293 17.31 -2.25 3.58
CA ILE A 293 18.17 -3.43 3.63
C ILE A 293 18.89 -3.48 4.97
N ALA A 294 18.87 -4.66 5.60
CA ALA A 294 19.41 -4.89 6.93
C ALA A 294 20.32 -6.12 7.00
N GLY A 295 21.16 -6.16 8.01
CA GLY A 295 21.82 -7.37 8.50
C GLY A 295 21.00 -7.99 9.63
N ASP A 296 21.71 -8.46 10.68
CA ASP A 296 21.11 -8.99 11.92
C ASP A 296 20.69 -7.80 12.82
N GLU A 297 19.43 -7.38 12.71
CA GLU A 297 18.88 -6.24 13.46
C GLU A 297 18.35 -6.65 14.83
N ASN A 298 17.96 -7.90 15.00
CA ASN A 298 17.44 -8.40 16.27
C ASN A 298 18.53 -9.02 17.17
N GLY A 299 19.75 -9.23 16.63
CA GLY A 299 20.90 -9.72 17.37
C GLY A 299 20.83 -11.22 17.72
N ASP A 300 20.05 -12.03 17.01
CA ASP A 300 19.90 -13.46 17.26
C ASP A 300 20.94 -14.33 16.54
N GLY A 301 21.79 -13.72 15.72
CA GLY A 301 22.86 -14.37 14.95
C GLY A 301 22.39 -14.98 13.63
N ALA A 302 21.14 -14.81 13.24
CA ALA A 302 20.58 -15.22 11.96
C ALA A 302 20.00 -14.02 11.21
N VAL A 303 20.05 -14.02 9.89
CA VAL A 303 19.43 -12.95 9.08
C VAL A 303 18.27 -13.51 8.27
N ASN A 304 17.08 -13.04 8.55
CA ASN A 304 15.85 -13.52 7.96
C ASN A 304 14.82 -12.37 7.78
N TRP A 305 13.56 -12.70 7.51
CA TRP A 305 12.50 -11.71 7.28
C TRP A 305 12.28 -10.78 8.48
N GLN A 306 12.57 -11.21 9.71
CA GLN A 306 12.37 -10.40 10.92
C GLN A 306 13.24 -9.14 10.89
N ASP A 307 14.51 -9.29 10.46
CA ASP A 307 15.44 -8.16 10.31
C ASP A 307 14.97 -7.19 9.24
N GLY A 308 14.55 -7.73 8.08
CA GLY A 308 13.92 -6.93 7.03
C GLY A 308 12.69 -6.20 7.51
N ALA A 309 11.87 -6.81 8.37
CA ALA A 309 10.67 -6.20 8.94
C ALA A 309 11.00 -5.12 9.98
N ILE A 310 12.08 -5.27 10.75
CA ILE A 310 12.55 -4.23 11.66
C ILE A 310 12.97 -2.99 10.86
N ALA A 311 13.82 -3.15 9.85
CA ALA A 311 14.25 -2.05 8.99
C ALA A 311 13.09 -1.43 8.17
N TYR A 312 12.08 -2.23 7.83
CA TYR A 312 10.89 -1.78 7.09
C TYR A 312 10.06 -0.76 7.87
N ARG A 313 10.08 -0.78 9.19
CA ARG A 313 9.34 0.18 10.04
C ARG A 313 9.72 1.62 9.76
N ASP A 314 10.95 1.86 9.33
CA ASP A 314 11.48 3.20 9.05
C ASP A 314 11.01 3.75 7.69
N ILE A 315 10.50 2.89 6.81
CA ILE A 315 10.08 3.27 5.45
C ILE A 315 8.57 3.17 5.23
N MET A 316 7.84 2.47 6.10
CA MET A 316 6.39 2.32 5.96
C MET A 316 5.63 3.55 6.46
N ASN A 317 4.39 3.72 6.00
CA ASN A 317 3.46 4.64 6.62
C ASN A 317 2.96 4.05 7.93
N ASN A 318 3.22 4.75 9.02
CA ASN A 318 2.64 4.44 10.33
C ASN A 318 1.39 5.29 10.56
N PRO A 319 0.37 4.78 11.23
CA PRO A 319 -0.77 5.61 11.67
C PRO A 319 -0.29 6.78 12.52
N TYR A 320 -0.99 7.89 12.44
CA TYR A 320 -0.68 9.08 13.24
C TYR A 320 -0.61 8.72 14.73
N LYS A 321 0.47 9.11 15.40
CA LYS A 321 0.76 8.81 16.82
C LYS A 321 0.83 7.31 17.17
N SER A 322 1.14 6.45 16.21
CA SER A 322 1.26 5.00 16.44
C SER A 322 2.36 4.63 17.43
N GLU A 323 3.39 5.45 17.54
CA GLU A 323 4.49 5.30 18.50
C GLU A 323 4.07 5.42 19.96
N GLU A 324 2.91 6.01 20.21
CA GLU A 324 2.37 6.20 21.55
C GLU A 324 1.49 5.03 22.03
N VAL A 325 1.09 4.11 21.11
CA VAL A 325 0.15 3.01 21.40
C VAL A 325 0.72 1.92 22.31
N PRO A 326 2.01 1.52 22.21
CA PRO A 326 2.53 0.41 23.03
C PRO A 326 2.48 0.62 24.53
N GLU A 327 2.41 1.86 24.99
CA GLU A 327 2.38 2.24 26.40
C GLU A 327 0.97 2.46 26.96
N LEU A 328 -0.06 2.08 26.21
CA LEU A 328 -1.46 2.34 26.54
C LEU A 328 -2.21 1.09 26.94
N VAL A 329 -3.05 1.18 27.99
CA VAL A 329 -4.14 0.22 28.23
C VAL A 329 -5.28 0.54 27.28
N ALA A 330 -5.53 -0.30 26.30
CA ALA A 330 -6.64 -0.12 25.36
C ALA A 330 -7.90 -0.75 25.89
N TRP A 331 -8.98 0.02 26.03
CA TRP A 331 -10.28 -0.51 26.42
C TRP A 331 -11.42 0.23 25.74
N ARG A 332 -12.52 -0.46 25.62
CA ARG A 332 -13.73 0.00 24.96
C ARG A 332 -14.89 -0.02 25.92
N ILE A 333 -15.66 1.05 25.94
CA ILE A 333 -16.84 1.15 26.79
C ILE A 333 -18.09 1.31 25.93
N ALA A 334 -19.10 0.49 26.22
CA ALA A 334 -20.43 0.64 25.65
C ALA A 334 -21.17 1.74 26.43
N MET A 335 -21.26 2.93 25.84
CA MET A 335 -21.92 4.09 26.46
C MET A 335 -23.42 3.87 26.54
N ASN A 336 -23.99 3.33 25.46
CA ASN A 336 -25.43 3.17 25.32
C ASN A 336 -25.76 2.09 24.29
N PHE A 337 -26.66 1.18 24.66
CA PHE A 337 -27.33 0.25 23.76
C PHE A 337 -28.83 0.48 23.89
N GLY A 338 -29.45 1.12 22.92
CA GLY A 338 -30.90 1.34 22.92
C GLY A 338 -31.38 2.31 23.98
N SER A 339 -30.85 3.53 23.98
CA SER A 339 -31.33 4.66 24.79
C SER A 339 -31.25 4.50 26.31
N GLN A 340 -30.43 3.60 26.82
CA GLN A 340 -30.37 3.27 28.25
C GLN A 340 -29.33 4.07 29.04
N ALA A 341 -28.42 4.81 28.36
CA ALA A 341 -27.30 5.54 29.00
C ALA A 341 -26.59 4.70 30.08
N GLN A 342 -26.15 3.50 29.70
CA GLN A 342 -25.56 2.53 30.62
C GLN A 342 -24.27 3.01 31.28
N ASN A 343 -23.49 3.79 30.56
CA ASN A 343 -22.23 4.38 31.02
C ASN A 343 -22.19 5.87 30.66
N PRO A 344 -22.83 6.74 31.42
CA PRO A 344 -22.76 8.19 31.24
C PRO A 344 -21.31 8.69 31.21
N PHE A 345 -21.05 9.79 30.51
CA PHE A 345 -19.69 10.31 30.30
C PHE A 345 -18.95 10.54 31.63
N LEU A 346 -19.58 11.14 32.62
CA LEU A 346 -18.92 11.39 33.88
C LEU A 346 -18.68 10.13 34.73
N THR A 347 -19.53 9.10 34.58
CA THR A 347 -19.27 7.78 35.17
C THR A 347 -18.07 7.12 34.47
N THR A 348 -17.93 7.32 33.19
CA THR A 348 -16.76 6.85 32.41
C THR A 348 -15.48 7.57 32.87
N LEU A 349 -15.54 8.85 33.22
CA LEU A 349 -14.41 9.57 33.80
C LEU A 349 -13.95 8.91 35.10
N ASP A 350 -14.88 8.50 35.98
CA ASP A 350 -14.53 7.77 37.21
C ASP A 350 -13.88 6.41 36.91
N ASN A 351 -14.28 5.75 35.83
CA ASN A 351 -13.63 4.50 35.40
C ASN A 351 -12.20 4.77 34.87
N VAL A 352 -11.97 5.84 34.13
CA VAL A 352 -10.64 6.28 33.71
C VAL A 352 -9.72 6.49 34.92
N LYS A 353 -10.19 7.21 35.96
CA LYS A 353 -9.45 7.38 37.20
C LYS A 353 -9.11 6.06 37.91
N LYS A 354 -10.07 5.13 37.96
CA LYS A 354 -9.85 3.79 38.54
C LYS A 354 -8.81 3.00 37.76
N VAL A 355 -8.83 3.04 36.42
CA VAL A 355 -7.84 2.35 35.61
C VAL A 355 -6.45 2.95 35.85
N ALA A 356 -6.31 4.29 35.86
CA ALA A 356 -5.04 4.94 36.16
C ALA A 356 -4.48 4.52 37.53
N LEU A 357 -5.32 4.50 38.56
CA LEU A 357 -4.92 4.11 39.93
C LEU A 357 -4.50 2.61 40.01
N ASN A 358 -5.18 1.73 39.27
CA ASN A 358 -4.88 0.29 39.29
C ASN A 358 -3.70 -0.11 38.40
N THR A 359 -3.21 0.80 37.58
CA THR A 359 -2.09 0.56 36.63
C THR A 359 -0.89 1.46 36.90
N ASP A 360 -0.82 2.06 38.09
CA ASP A 360 0.23 3.00 38.50
C ASP A 360 0.44 4.14 37.48
N GLY A 361 -0.66 4.64 36.88
CA GLY A 361 -0.64 5.73 35.92
C GLY A 361 -0.27 5.37 34.49
N LEU A 362 -0.33 4.09 34.12
CA LEU A 362 -0.17 3.70 32.73
C LEU A 362 -1.19 4.41 31.83
N GLY A 363 -0.75 4.90 30.67
CA GLY A 363 -1.60 5.58 29.71
C GLY A 363 -2.78 4.70 29.23
N GLN A 364 -3.84 5.35 28.76
CA GLN A 364 -5.07 4.68 28.36
C GLN A 364 -5.53 5.12 26.97
N SER A 365 -5.99 4.18 26.15
CA SER A 365 -6.75 4.41 24.91
C SER A 365 -8.19 4.00 25.14
N VAL A 366 -9.11 4.95 25.15
CA VAL A 366 -10.52 4.74 25.53
C VAL A 366 -11.42 4.95 24.32
N LEU A 367 -12.03 3.87 23.83
CA LEU A 367 -12.99 3.93 22.73
C LEU A 367 -14.42 4.06 23.25
N LEU A 368 -15.06 5.20 22.95
CA LEU A 368 -16.44 5.49 23.32
C LEU A 368 -17.39 4.94 22.24
N LYS A 369 -18.06 3.82 22.54
CA LYS A 369 -19.00 3.16 21.64
C LYS A 369 -20.44 3.49 22.03
N GLY A 370 -21.23 4.02 21.09
CA GLY A 370 -22.59 4.50 21.34
C GLY A 370 -22.63 5.88 22.00
N TYR A 371 -21.65 6.70 21.71
CA TYR A 371 -21.52 8.07 22.23
C TYR A 371 -22.59 9.04 21.70
N GLY A 372 -23.14 8.75 20.54
CA GLY A 372 -24.06 9.63 19.82
C GLY A 372 -25.50 9.11 19.78
N ASN A 373 -26.41 9.98 19.44
CA ASN A 373 -27.83 9.70 19.21
C ASN A 373 -28.48 8.87 20.33
N GLU A 374 -29.20 7.80 19.98
CA GLU A 374 -29.85 6.88 20.93
C GLU A 374 -28.95 5.71 21.35
N GLY A 375 -27.70 5.67 20.89
CA GLY A 375 -26.75 4.64 21.27
C GLY A 375 -25.93 4.07 20.11
N HIS A 376 -25.48 2.82 20.28
CA HIS A 376 -24.62 2.17 19.32
C HIS A 376 -25.23 2.17 17.93
N ASP A 377 -24.60 2.91 17.02
CA ASP A 377 -24.92 3.08 15.61
C ASP A 377 -26.31 3.69 15.31
N SER A 378 -27.14 3.94 16.32
CA SER A 378 -28.43 4.61 16.14
C SER A 378 -28.23 6.04 15.60
N GLY A 379 -29.08 6.46 14.68
CA GLY A 379 -29.05 7.80 14.10
C GLY A 379 -27.80 8.12 13.28
N HIS A 380 -26.92 7.14 13.04
CA HIS A 380 -25.80 7.37 12.13
C HIS A 380 -26.31 7.58 10.71
N PRO A 381 -25.72 8.50 9.93
CA PRO A 381 -24.40 9.11 10.17
C PRO A 381 -24.40 10.53 10.78
N ASP A 382 -25.30 10.85 11.68
CA ASP A 382 -25.27 12.12 12.43
C ASP A 382 -24.20 12.08 13.51
N TYR A 383 -22.91 12.18 13.12
CA TYR A 383 -21.79 11.96 14.04
C TYR A 383 -21.65 13.02 15.13
N GLY A 384 -22.12 14.26 14.89
CA GLY A 384 -22.09 15.34 15.86
C GLY A 384 -23.30 15.36 16.82
N ASP A 385 -24.24 14.43 16.70
CA ASP A 385 -25.40 14.37 17.62
C ASP A 385 -25.02 13.56 18.87
N ILE A 386 -24.46 14.24 19.87
CA ILE A 386 -23.96 13.61 21.09
C ILE A 386 -25.13 13.22 22.00
N ASN A 387 -25.08 11.99 22.53
CA ASN A 387 -26.15 11.42 23.36
C ASN A 387 -26.43 12.26 24.62
N THR A 388 -27.59 12.92 24.67
CA THR A 388 -28.00 13.77 25.78
C THR A 388 -28.30 13.02 27.06
N ARG A 389 -28.75 11.75 26.97
CA ARG A 389 -28.99 10.91 28.16
C ARG A 389 -27.70 10.45 28.81
N ALA A 390 -26.61 10.35 28.04
CA ALA A 390 -25.29 10.06 28.56
C ALA A 390 -24.58 11.32 29.15
N GLY A 391 -25.18 12.49 29.01
CA GLY A 391 -24.66 13.76 29.50
C GLY A 391 -24.43 14.84 28.44
N GLY A 392 -24.62 14.49 27.16
CA GLY A 392 -24.44 15.41 26.02
C GLY A 392 -23.00 15.85 25.78
N ALA A 393 -22.80 16.80 24.89
CA ALA A 393 -21.49 17.27 24.48
C ALA A 393 -20.68 17.88 25.64
N ALA A 394 -21.34 18.55 26.58
CA ALA A 394 -20.67 19.19 27.73
C ALA A 394 -19.98 18.16 28.65
N ASP A 395 -20.69 17.06 28.98
CA ASP A 395 -20.13 16.02 29.83
C ASP A 395 -19.09 15.19 29.06
N MET A 396 -19.29 14.96 27.77
CA MET A 396 -18.32 14.30 26.91
C MET A 396 -17.00 15.08 26.84
N ASN A 397 -17.06 16.40 26.63
CA ASN A 397 -15.87 17.26 26.66
C ASN A 397 -15.20 17.25 28.01
N THR A 398 -15.98 17.30 29.12
CA THR A 398 -15.44 17.18 30.47
C THR A 398 -14.72 15.84 30.69
N LEU A 399 -15.29 14.74 30.22
CA LEU A 399 -14.65 13.42 30.26
C LEU A 399 -13.29 13.46 29.55
N MET A 400 -13.25 13.95 28.31
CA MET A 400 -12.03 13.95 27.50
C MET A 400 -10.97 14.89 28.07
N GLU A 401 -11.35 16.12 28.44
CA GLU A 401 -10.44 17.11 29.06
C GLU A 401 -9.86 16.60 30.38
N LYS A 402 -10.72 16.15 31.29
CA LYS A 402 -10.27 15.68 32.60
C LYS A 402 -9.62 14.32 32.58
N GLY A 403 -10.04 13.44 31.66
CA GLY A 403 -9.43 12.13 31.48
C GLY A 403 -7.98 12.20 31.01
N THR A 404 -7.62 13.21 30.26
CA THR A 404 -6.24 13.47 29.82
C THR A 404 -5.28 13.67 31.01
N GLU A 405 -5.75 14.25 32.12
CA GLU A 405 -4.97 14.37 33.37
C GLU A 405 -4.55 13.01 33.95
N TYR A 406 -5.24 11.94 33.55
CA TYR A 406 -4.99 10.55 33.95
C TYR A 406 -4.35 9.73 32.83
N GLY A 407 -3.74 10.38 31.83
CA GLY A 407 -3.07 9.73 30.70
C GLY A 407 -4.01 9.09 29.69
N ALA A 408 -5.31 9.41 29.72
CA ALA A 408 -6.27 8.84 28.80
C ALA A 408 -6.33 9.63 27.49
N ARG A 409 -6.48 8.87 26.39
CA ARG A 409 -6.78 9.35 25.05
C ARG A 409 -8.12 8.79 24.63
N PHE A 410 -8.92 9.59 23.96
CA PHE A 410 -10.29 9.25 23.64
C PHE A 410 -10.54 9.17 22.16
N GLY A 411 -11.31 8.15 21.79
CA GLY A 411 -11.83 8.01 20.44
C GLY A 411 -13.29 7.58 20.44
N VAL A 412 -13.92 7.73 19.30
CA VAL A 412 -15.32 7.35 19.10
C VAL A 412 -15.45 6.25 18.05
N HIS A 413 -16.44 5.39 18.22
CA HIS A 413 -16.84 4.43 17.20
C HIS A 413 -17.94 5.05 16.35
N VAL A 414 -17.71 5.09 15.03
CA VAL A 414 -18.71 5.54 14.05
C VAL A 414 -18.97 4.45 13.01
N ASN A 415 -20.19 4.37 12.51
CA ASN A 415 -20.54 3.56 11.35
C ASN A 415 -20.56 4.47 10.12
N ALA A 416 -19.64 4.24 9.19
CA ALA A 416 -19.52 5.01 7.94
C ALA A 416 -19.99 4.21 6.70
N SER A 417 -20.44 2.98 6.90
CA SER A 417 -20.90 2.09 5.83
C SER A 417 -22.42 1.98 5.72
N GLU A 418 -23.13 2.37 6.77
CA GLU A 418 -24.59 2.29 6.86
C GLU A 418 -25.16 3.58 7.43
N MET A 419 -26.40 3.87 7.07
CA MET A 419 -27.19 4.97 7.62
C MET A 419 -28.56 4.47 8.05
N TYR A 420 -29.15 5.18 8.99
CA TYR A 420 -30.45 4.86 9.57
C TYR A 420 -31.48 5.88 9.13
N PRO A 421 -32.76 5.45 8.88
CA PRO A 421 -33.80 6.35 8.37
C PRO A 421 -34.11 7.54 9.29
N GLU A 422 -33.88 7.39 10.60
CA GLU A 422 -34.08 8.44 11.59
C GLU A 422 -32.98 9.51 11.61
N ALA A 423 -31.83 9.25 10.99
CA ALA A 423 -30.74 10.22 10.93
C ALA A 423 -31.17 11.48 10.13
N LYS A 424 -30.82 12.66 10.63
CA LYS A 424 -31.05 13.94 9.93
C LYS A 424 -30.28 14.02 8.61
N ALA A 425 -29.11 13.39 8.57
CA ALA A 425 -28.27 13.29 7.38
C ALA A 425 -28.74 12.20 6.40
N PHE A 426 -29.80 11.45 6.70
CA PHE A 426 -30.35 10.48 5.77
C PHE A 426 -30.68 11.15 4.43
N SER A 427 -30.21 10.59 3.35
CA SER A 427 -30.42 11.11 2.01
C SER A 427 -30.54 9.98 1.00
N GLU A 428 -31.58 10.05 0.16
CA GLU A 428 -31.73 9.14 -0.99
C GLU A 428 -30.52 9.19 -1.94
N ASP A 429 -29.79 10.30 -1.99
CA ASP A 429 -28.59 10.43 -2.79
C ASP A 429 -27.43 9.61 -2.26
N MET A 430 -27.35 9.42 -0.93
CA MET A 430 -26.32 8.60 -0.27
C MET A 430 -26.64 7.10 -0.28
N VAL A 431 -27.87 6.71 -0.62
CA VAL A 431 -28.29 5.30 -0.59
C VAL A 431 -27.50 4.48 -1.59
N ARG A 432 -26.86 3.41 -1.08
CA ARG A 432 -26.26 2.38 -1.90
C ARG A 432 -27.34 1.50 -2.55
N ARG A 433 -27.20 1.28 -3.84
CA ARG A 433 -28.09 0.39 -4.60
C ARG A 433 -27.37 -0.90 -4.98
N ASN A 434 -28.09 -2.01 -4.91
CA ASN A 434 -27.61 -3.29 -5.42
C ASN A 434 -27.70 -3.34 -6.96
N SER A 435 -27.23 -4.43 -7.57
CA SER A 435 -27.22 -4.59 -9.03
C SER A 435 -28.59 -4.56 -9.69
N SER A 436 -29.67 -4.88 -8.95
CA SER A 436 -31.06 -4.81 -9.43
C SER A 436 -31.71 -3.44 -9.21
N GLY A 437 -30.96 -2.46 -8.66
CA GLY A 437 -31.47 -1.12 -8.36
C GLY A 437 -32.20 -0.97 -7.03
N GLY A 438 -32.38 -2.07 -6.27
CA GLY A 438 -32.96 -2.06 -4.93
C GLY A 438 -32.02 -1.48 -3.87
N LEU A 439 -32.55 -1.16 -2.70
CA LEU A 439 -31.76 -0.70 -1.58
C LEU A 439 -30.84 -1.81 -1.05
N SER A 440 -29.62 -1.43 -0.64
CA SER A 440 -28.71 -2.34 0.07
C SER A 440 -29.01 -2.27 1.56
N TYR A 441 -29.79 -3.21 2.06
CA TYR A 441 -30.14 -3.31 3.47
C TYR A 441 -29.06 -4.09 4.24
N GLY A 442 -28.76 -3.63 5.46
CA GLY A 442 -28.07 -4.35 6.50
C GLY A 442 -28.94 -4.46 7.75
N TRP A 443 -28.63 -5.40 8.63
CA TRP A 443 -29.23 -5.46 9.96
C TRP A 443 -28.19 -5.08 10.99
N ASN A 444 -28.53 -4.13 11.84
CA ASN A 444 -27.74 -3.78 12.99
C ASN A 444 -28.51 -4.09 14.29
N TRP A 445 -27.86 -3.91 15.42
CA TRP A 445 -28.33 -4.30 16.76
C TRP A 445 -29.75 -3.83 17.10
N LEU A 446 -30.13 -2.64 16.67
CA LEU A 446 -31.38 -2.00 17.06
C LEU A 446 -32.32 -1.76 15.89
N ASP A 447 -31.79 -1.65 14.67
CA ASP A 447 -32.57 -1.22 13.53
C ASP A 447 -31.98 -1.71 12.21
N GLN A 448 -32.75 -1.52 11.15
CA GLN A 448 -32.35 -1.83 9.79
C GLN A 448 -31.52 -0.70 9.21
N GLY A 449 -30.21 -0.95 9.04
CA GLY A 449 -29.32 -0.04 8.34
C GLY A 449 -29.53 -0.11 6.83
N ILE A 450 -29.30 1.01 6.16
CA ILE A 450 -29.26 1.12 4.71
C ILE A 450 -27.84 1.48 4.31
N GLY A 451 -27.24 0.71 3.39
CA GLY A 451 -25.86 0.92 2.96
C GLY A 451 -25.63 2.31 2.37
N ILE A 452 -24.55 2.95 2.76
CA ILE A 452 -24.06 4.21 2.21
C ILE A 452 -23.31 3.92 0.90
N ASP A 453 -23.58 4.70 -0.14
CA ASP A 453 -22.73 4.74 -1.33
C ASP A 453 -21.45 5.52 -1.02
N GLY A 454 -20.38 4.80 -0.71
CA GLY A 454 -19.13 5.41 -0.28
C GLY A 454 -18.47 6.32 -1.33
N ILE A 455 -18.71 6.05 -2.62
CA ILE A 455 -18.22 6.91 -3.71
C ILE A 455 -18.90 8.26 -3.67
N TYR A 456 -20.23 8.26 -3.63
CA TYR A 456 -21.00 9.52 -3.51
C TYR A 456 -20.67 10.27 -2.22
N ASP A 457 -20.62 9.56 -1.12
CA ASP A 457 -20.39 10.13 0.20
C ASP A 457 -19.05 10.88 0.31
N LEU A 458 -18.00 10.35 -0.34
CA LEU A 458 -16.70 11.01 -0.42
C LEU A 458 -16.70 12.14 -1.46
N ALA A 459 -17.19 11.87 -2.68
CA ALA A 459 -17.13 12.82 -3.78
C ALA A 459 -18.02 14.06 -3.58
N SER A 460 -19.16 13.91 -2.88
CA SER A 460 -20.04 15.03 -2.53
C SER A 460 -19.52 15.90 -1.37
N GLY A 461 -18.49 15.45 -0.66
CA GLY A 461 -18.02 16.09 0.58
C GLY A 461 -18.90 15.82 1.81
N SER A 462 -19.96 15.02 1.67
CA SER A 462 -20.93 14.74 2.74
C SER A 462 -20.25 14.09 3.97
N ARG A 463 -19.36 13.13 3.75
CA ARG A 463 -18.58 12.51 4.84
C ARG A 463 -17.74 13.52 5.60
N VAL A 464 -17.05 14.39 4.89
CA VAL A 464 -16.20 15.44 5.48
C VAL A 464 -17.04 16.40 6.32
N SER A 465 -18.21 16.81 5.82
CA SER A 465 -19.12 17.69 6.55
C SER A 465 -19.58 17.07 7.88
N ARG A 466 -19.97 15.79 7.87
CA ARG A 466 -20.43 15.10 9.09
C ARG A 466 -19.31 14.92 10.13
N PHE A 467 -18.08 14.67 9.70
CA PHE A 467 -16.94 14.65 10.62
C PHE A 467 -16.61 16.05 11.14
N ALA A 468 -16.79 17.10 10.33
CA ALA A 468 -16.65 18.48 10.78
C ALA A 468 -17.69 18.81 11.85
N ASP A 469 -18.93 18.31 11.74
CA ASP A 469 -19.96 18.49 12.78
C ASP A 469 -19.51 17.81 14.11
N LEU A 470 -18.97 16.59 14.04
CA LEU A 470 -18.41 15.93 15.23
C LEU A 470 -17.28 16.77 15.84
N SER A 471 -16.32 17.21 15.02
CA SER A 471 -15.18 18.03 15.50
C SER A 471 -15.65 19.35 16.13
N LYS A 472 -16.73 19.95 15.65
CA LYS A 472 -17.34 21.14 16.22
C LYS A 472 -17.86 20.89 17.64
N GLU A 473 -18.45 19.73 17.91
CA GLU A 473 -18.98 19.36 19.22
C GLU A 473 -17.91 18.99 20.25
N VAL A 474 -16.83 18.33 19.79
CA VAL A 474 -15.80 17.78 20.71
C VAL A 474 -14.47 18.53 20.65
N GLY A 475 -14.28 19.44 19.70
CA GLY A 475 -13.04 20.21 19.54
C GLY A 475 -11.80 19.31 19.35
N ASP A 476 -10.69 19.77 19.93
CA ASP A 476 -9.39 19.07 19.85
C ASP A 476 -9.21 17.98 20.93
N ASN A 477 -10.27 17.66 21.69
CA ASN A 477 -10.21 16.71 22.80
C ASN A 477 -10.27 15.23 22.33
N MET A 478 -10.62 14.98 21.07
CA MET A 478 -10.70 13.62 20.52
C MET A 478 -9.40 13.26 19.81
N ASP A 479 -8.81 12.12 20.16
CA ASP A 479 -7.52 11.68 19.65
C ASP A 479 -7.63 10.74 18.44
N PHE A 480 -8.70 9.95 18.35
CA PHE A 480 -8.85 8.98 17.26
C PHE A 480 -10.32 8.66 16.95
N ILE A 481 -10.53 8.08 15.76
CA ILE A 481 -11.82 7.57 15.29
C ILE A 481 -11.64 6.12 14.90
N TYR A 482 -12.59 5.28 15.32
CA TYR A 482 -12.72 3.91 14.87
C TYR A 482 -13.90 3.81 13.89
N LEU A 483 -13.60 3.39 12.64
CA LEU A 483 -14.55 3.21 11.54
C LEU A 483 -14.89 1.73 11.33
#